data_639b3a70222e2763ef52e9397a2a319e
#
_entry.id   639b3a70222e2763ef52e9397a2a319e
#
_cell.length_a   1.000
_cell.length_b   1.000
_cell.length_c   1.000
_cell.angle_alpha   90.00
_cell.angle_beta   90.00
_cell.angle_gamma   90.00
#
_symmetry.space_group_name_H-M   'P 1'
#
loop_
_entity.id
_entity.type
_entity.pdbx_description
1 polymer ?
#
loop_
_entity_poly.entity_id
_entity_poly.type
_entity_poly.pdbx_seq_one_letter_code
_entity_poly.pdbx_strand_id
1 'polypeptide(L)'
;MSNTKNMLIEVARVLFAKNGKKDVTMNDIAEASKKGRRTLYTYFKNKEEIYKAVIDKELERVIERLYVINSEQKEPDVKLTNHIITHLDAIKS
;
A
#
# COMPACT_ATOMS: atom_id res chain seq x y z
N MET A 1 2.46 -14.51 9.85
CA MET A 1 2.97 -13.48 9.47
C MET A 1 4.10 -13.56 8.64
N SER A 2 4.05 -13.01 7.60
CA SER A 2 5.03 -13.22 6.65
C SER A 2 5.83 -12.00 6.43
N ASN A 3 6.92 -11.92 7.12
CA ASN A 3 7.81 -10.80 6.94
C ASN A 3 8.40 -10.81 5.54
N THR A 4 8.57 -11.99 4.97
CA THR A 4 9.10 -12.08 3.63
C THR A 4 8.16 -11.43 2.63
N LYS A 5 6.88 -11.70 2.76
CA LYS A 5 5.93 -11.11 1.85
C LYS A 5 5.93 -9.59 1.96
N ASN A 6 5.92 -9.09 3.19
CA ASN A 6 5.93 -7.65 3.41
C ASN A 6 7.22 -7.01 2.91
N MET A 7 8.33 -7.71 3.08
CA MET A 7 9.59 -7.20 2.58
C MET A 7 9.59 -7.13 1.07
N LEU A 8 9.02 -8.13 0.40
CA LEU A 8 8.95 -8.11 -1.05
C LEU A 8 8.09 -6.95 -1.53
N ILE A 9 6.99 -6.68 -0.85
CA ILE A 9 6.13 -5.57 -1.21
C ILE A 9 6.89 -4.26 -1.04
N GLU A 10 7.64 -4.14 0.04
CA GLU A 10 8.37 -2.92 0.30
C GLU A 10 9.48 -2.68 -0.73
N VAL A 11 10.20 -3.74 -1.10
CA VAL A 11 11.23 -3.64 -2.11
C VAL A 11 10.60 -3.22 -3.44
N ALA A 12 9.50 -3.85 -3.78
CA ALA A 12 8.81 -3.51 -5.02
C ALA A 12 8.33 -2.06 -5.01
N ARG A 13 7.82 -1.62 -3.86
CA ARG A 13 7.35 -0.25 -3.74
C ARG A 13 8.46 0.74 -4.05
N VAL A 14 9.63 0.50 -3.50
CA VAL A 14 10.76 1.39 -3.72
C VAL A 14 11.16 1.40 -5.19
N LEU A 15 11.22 0.22 -5.80
CA LEU A 15 11.60 0.13 -7.20
C LEU A 15 10.58 0.80 -8.11
N PHE A 16 9.30 0.57 -7.84
CA PHE A 16 8.26 1.19 -8.65
C PHE A 16 8.29 2.71 -8.51
N ALA A 17 8.55 3.19 -7.29
CA ALA A 17 8.61 4.62 -7.07
C ALA A 17 9.81 5.25 -7.77
N LYS A 18 10.91 4.51 -7.79
CA LYS A 18 12.12 5.02 -8.39
C LYS A 18 12.15 4.94 -9.90
N ASN A 19 11.75 3.83 -10.44
CA ASN A 19 11.85 3.59 -11.87
C ASN A 19 10.53 3.51 -12.64
N GLY A 20 9.43 3.45 -11.93
CA GLY A 20 8.13 3.31 -12.58
C GLY A 20 7.77 1.85 -12.80
N LYS A 21 6.48 1.57 -12.78
CA LYS A 21 6.01 0.20 -12.92
C LYS A 21 6.50 -0.43 -14.21
N LYS A 22 6.46 0.34 -15.28
CA LYS A 22 6.79 -0.17 -16.59
C LYS A 22 8.21 -0.68 -16.68
N ASP A 23 9.12 0.00 -16.02
CA ASP A 23 10.53 -0.34 -16.10
C ASP A 23 11.05 -1.29 -15.03
N VAL A 24 10.19 -1.80 -14.20
CA VAL A 24 10.59 -2.74 -13.17
C VAL A 24 10.12 -4.13 -13.56
N THR A 25 11.02 -5.11 -13.46
CA THR A 25 10.65 -6.49 -13.77
C THR A 25 10.64 -7.33 -12.51
N MET A 26 10.04 -8.51 -12.59
CA MET A 26 10.05 -9.42 -11.46
C MET A 26 11.49 -9.79 -11.09
N ASN A 27 12.35 -9.91 -12.08
CA ASN A 27 13.73 -10.22 -11.81
C ASN A 27 14.41 -9.10 -11.01
N ASP A 28 14.08 -7.85 -11.33
CA ASP A 28 14.63 -6.71 -10.59
C ASP A 28 14.22 -6.78 -9.13
N ILE A 29 12.97 -7.12 -8.89
CA ILE A 29 12.48 -7.23 -7.53
C ILE A 29 13.17 -8.37 -6.78
N ALA A 30 13.31 -9.50 -7.46
CA ALA A 30 13.96 -10.64 -6.84
C ALA A 30 15.40 -10.31 -6.46
N GLU A 31 16.12 -9.66 -7.36
CA GLU A 31 17.49 -9.31 -7.07
C GLU A 31 17.60 -8.28 -5.95
N ALA A 32 16.76 -7.28 -5.97
CA ALA A 32 16.81 -6.24 -4.95
C ALA A 32 16.45 -6.79 -3.57
N SER A 33 15.57 -7.77 -3.54
CA SER A 33 15.14 -8.34 -2.27
C SER A 33 16.12 -9.37 -1.74
N LYS A 34 17.01 -9.85 -2.61
CA LYS A 34 17.98 -10.90 -2.26
C LYS A 34 17.32 -12.19 -1.83
N LYS A 35 16.05 -12.35 -2.18
CA LYS A 35 15.35 -13.59 -1.83
C LYS A 35 15.29 -14.59 -2.96
N GLY A 36 15.55 -14.16 -4.18
CA GLY A 36 15.52 -15.05 -5.30
C GLY A 36 14.16 -15.13 -5.95
N ARG A 37 14.17 -15.57 -7.19
CA ARG A 37 12.94 -15.60 -7.98
C ARG A 37 11.92 -16.60 -7.47
N ARG A 38 12.41 -17.74 -7.04
CA ARG A 38 11.51 -18.77 -6.54
C ARG A 38 10.68 -18.25 -5.37
N THR A 39 11.35 -17.60 -4.42
CA THR A 39 10.65 -17.05 -3.27
C THR A 39 9.64 -15.99 -3.71
N LEU A 40 10.05 -15.12 -4.62
CA LEU A 40 9.16 -14.09 -5.09
C LEU A 40 7.91 -14.68 -5.72
N TYR A 41 8.09 -15.67 -6.60
CA TYR A 41 6.96 -16.26 -7.28
C TYR A 41 6.09 -17.13 -6.37
N THR A 42 6.58 -17.45 -5.20
CA THR A 42 5.76 -18.15 -4.23
C THR A 42 4.63 -17.22 -3.75
N TYR A 43 4.92 -15.93 -3.63
CA TYR A 43 3.95 -14.98 -3.14
C TYR A 43 3.20 -14.23 -4.22
N PHE A 44 3.83 -13.98 -5.34
CA PHE A 44 3.21 -13.19 -6.42
C PHE A 44 3.47 -13.83 -7.76
N LYS A 45 2.42 -14.06 -8.52
CA LYS A 45 2.56 -14.68 -9.82
C LYS A 45 3.24 -13.82 -10.84
N ASN A 46 2.99 -12.54 -10.79
CA ASN A 46 3.53 -11.64 -11.79
C ASN A 46 3.62 -10.24 -11.22
N LYS A 47 4.13 -9.34 -12.03
CA LYS A 47 4.34 -7.97 -11.60
C LYS A 47 3.04 -7.27 -11.22
N GLU A 48 1.98 -7.60 -11.93
CA GLU A 48 0.70 -6.96 -11.65
C GLU A 48 0.21 -7.28 -10.25
N GLU A 49 0.42 -8.50 -9.80
CA GLU A 49 -0.02 -8.89 -8.48
C GLU A 49 0.74 -8.14 -7.39
N ILE A 50 2.06 -8.03 -7.55
CA ILE A 50 2.82 -7.35 -6.53
C ILE A 50 2.58 -5.84 -6.59
N TYR A 51 2.33 -5.32 -7.77
CA TYR A 51 2.00 -3.91 -7.93
C TYR A 51 0.69 -3.60 -7.19
N LYS A 52 -0.29 -4.47 -7.35
CA LYS A 52 -1.56 -4.28 -6.67
C LYS A 52 -1.36 -4.33 -5.15
N ALA A 53 -0.51 -5.22 -4.68
CA ALA A 53 -0.23 -5.30 -3.25
C ALA A 53 0.42 -4.02 -2.74
N VAL A 54 1.30 -3.43 -3.55
CA VAL A 54 1.94 -2.17 -3.19
C VAL A 54 0.90 -1.07 -3.07
N ILE A 55 0.00 -0.99 -4.02
CA ILE A 55 -1.04 0.03 -4.01
C ILE A 55 -1.96 -0.15 -2.81
N ASP A 56 -2.33 -1.39 -2.52
CA ASP A 56 -3.20 -1.67 -1.38
C ASP A 56 -2.55 -1.23 -0.07
N LYS A 57 -1.26 -1.47 0.06
CA LYS A 57 -0.55 -1.06 1.26
C LYS A 57 -0.47 0.45 1.39
N GLU A 58 -0.27 1.13 0.28
CA GLU A 58 -0.21 2.58 0.31
C GLU A 58 -1.56 3.17 0.72
N LEU A 59 -2.63 2.60 0.22
CA LEU A 59 -3.95 3.05 0.59
C LEU A 59 -4.22 2.85 2.07
N GLU A 60 -3.80 1.72 2.59
CA GLU A 60 -3.97 1.44 4.01
C GLU A 60 -3.24 2.47 4.86
N ARG A 61 -2.05 2.84 4.47
CA ARG A 61 -1.29 3.82 5.21
C ARG A 61 -1.96 5.17 5.21
N VAL A 62 -2.51 5.57 4.07
CA VAL A 62 -3.19 6.84 3.97
C VAL A 62 -4.44 6.84 4.85
N ILE A 63 -5.20 5.77 4.81
CA ILE A 63 -6.41 5.66 5.60
C ILE A 63 -6.09 5.71 7.08
N GLU A 64 -5.06 5.00 7.51
CA GLU A 64 -4.67 4.99 8.90
C GLU A 64 -4.25 6.37 9.35
N ARG A 65 -3.51 7.08 8.51
CA ARG A 65 -3.05 8.40 8.85
C ARG A 65 -4.22 9.37 9.03
N LEU A 66 -5.20 9.27 8.13
CA LEU A 66 -6.36 10.12 8.22
C LEU A 66 -7.18 9.81 9.47
N TYR A 67 -7.27 8.55 9.80
CA TYR A 67 -8.01 8.13 10.97
C TYR A 67 -7.37 8.68 12.25
N VAL A 68 -6.07 8.63 12.33
CA VAL A 68 -5.36 9.13 13.49
C VAL A 68 -5.56 10.64 13.61
N ILE A 69 -5.46 11.35 12.53
CA ILE A 69 -5.67 12.79 12.54
C ILE A 69 -7.06 13.13 13.03
N ASN A 70 -8.05 12.43 12.54
CA ASN A 70 -9.42 12.67 12.96
C ASN A 70 -9.60 12.39 14.45
N SER A 71 -8.98 11.34 14.93
CA SER A 71 -9.07 11.00 16.34
C SER A 71 -8.47 12.08 17.19
N GLU A 72 -7.40 12.66 16.77
CA GLU A 72 -6.74 13.68 17.54
C GLU A 72 -7.52 14.98 17.58
N GLN A 73 -8.28 15.25 16.55
CA GLN A 73 -9.01 16.49 16.47
C GLN A 73 -10.46 16.34 16.84
N LYS A 74 -10.77 15.33 17.54
CA LYS A 74 -12.17 15.03 17.75
C LYS A 74 -13.02 16.02 18.44
N GLU A 75 -12.51 16.73 19.43
CA GLU A 75 -13.33 17.49 20.17
C GLU A 75 -14.02 18.59 19.54
N PRO A 76 -13.46 19.58 19.10
CA PRO A 76 -14.17 20.73 18.62
C PRO A 76 -14.81 20.45 17.29
N ASP A 77 -14.40 19.39 16.67
CA ASP A 77 -14.86 19.15 15.34
C ASP A 77 -15.78 18.00 15.17
N VAL A 78 -16.44 17.66 16.20
CA VAL A 78 -17.35 16.54 16.12
C VAL A 78 -18.36 16.73 15.01
N LYS A 79 -18.96 17.89 14.92
CA LYS A 79 -19.93 18.12 13.88
C LYS A 79 -19.30 18.13 12.55
N LEU A 80 -18.15 18.73 12.45
CA LEU A 80 -17.47 18.81 11.20
C LEU A 80 -17.06 17.42 10.76
N THR A 81 -16.61 16.64 11.71
CA THR A 81 -16.21 15.27 11.41
C THR A 81 -17.38 14.48 10.88
N ASN A 82 -18.53 14.64 11.51
CA ASN A 82 -19.71 13.93 11.06
C ASN A 82 -20.09 14.37 9.67
N HIS A 83 -19.96 15.64 9.39
CA HIS A 83 -20.28 16.15 8.09
C HIS A 83 -19.38 15.54 7.04
N ILE A 84 -18.10 15.44 7.34
CA ILE A 84 -17.16 14.85 6.41
C ILE A 84 -17.46 13.37 6.20
N ILE A 85 -17.76 12.67 7.26
CA ILE A 85 -18.09 11.28 7.16
C ILE A 85 -19.35 11.07 6.31
N THR A 86 -20.33 11.92 6.52
CA THR A 86 -21.55 11.83 5.75
C THR A 86 -21.25 12.06 4.27
N HIS A 87 -20.37 13.00 4.02
CA HIS A 87 -20.01 13.31 2.65
C HIS A 87 -19.31 12.11 2.01
N LEU A 88 -18.41 11.46 2.75
CA LEU A 88 -17.74 10.29 2.23
C LEU A 88 -18.73 9.17 2.00
N ASP A 89 -19.69 9.03 2.88
CA ASP A 89 -20.68 8.00 2.72
C ASP A 89 -21.49 8.27 1.46
N ALA A 90 -21.80 9.50 1.19
CA ALA A 90 -22.52 9.82 -0.02
C ALA A 90 -21.71 9.43 -1.23
N ILE A 91 -20.42 9.62 -1.17
CA ILE A 91 -19.56 9.24 -2.26
C ILE A 91 -19.53 7.74 -2.41
N LYS A 92 -19.46 7.05 -1.29
CA LYS A 92 -19.42 5.62 -1.34
C LYS A 92 -20.74 5.04 -1.73
N SER A 93 -21.77 5.70 -1.36
CA SER A 93 -23.11 5.20 -1.65
C SER A 93 -23.49 5.31 -3.12
#